data_f2f5d57a0b1c93793c5fadee5b060ef2
#
_entry.id   f2f5d57a0b1c93793c5fadee5b060ef2
#
_cell.length_a   1.000
_cell.length_b   1.000
_cell.length_c   1.000
_cell.angle_alpha   90.00
_cell.angle_beta   90.00
_cell.angle_gamma   90.00
#
_symmetry.space_group_name_H-M   'P 1'
#
loop_
_entity.id
_entity.type
_entity.pdbx_description
1 polymer ?
#
loop_
_entity_poly.entity_id
_entity_poly.type
_entity_poly.pdbx_seq_one_letter_code
_entity_poly.pdbx_strand_id
1 'polypeptide(L)' 'MGGASVAPAAENKGNFKNGGMFRTNAQSLTSNLTILATENANVTGALSIASGSTLTIESGGRLVVL' A
#
# COMPACT_ATOMS: atom_id res chain seq x y z
N MET A 1 -14.43 -5.59 -8.65
CA MET A 1 -14.21 -5.59 -8.22
C MET A 1 -13.73 -5.76 -7.68
N GLY A 2 -13.71 -6.05 -7.69
CA GLY A 2 -13.54 -6.15 -7.07
C GLY A 2 -13.08 -6.37 -6.39
N GLY A 3 -12.89 -6.49 -6.32
CA GLY A 3 -12.63 -6.62 -5.63
C GLY A 3 -12.33 -6.78 -4.88
N ALA A 4 -12.51 -6.66 -4.77
CA ALA A 4 -12.35 -6.70 -4.07
C ALA A 4 -12.06 -6.95 -3.20
N SER A 5 -12.26 -6.97 -3.06
CA SER A 5 -12.13 -7.14 -2.13
C SER A 5 -11.45 -7.40 -1.29
N VAL A 6 -11.00 -7.45 -1.15
CA VAL A 6 -10.86 -7.83 -0.13
C VAL A 6 -10.26 -7.19 0.93
N ALA A 7 -10.59 -6.97 1.53
CA ALA A 7 -10.69 -6.47 2.72
C ALA A 7 -9.71 -6.65 3.81
N PRO A 8 -8.96 -7.69 3.90
CA PRO A 8 -8.05 -7.81 5.04
C PRO A 8 -7.07 -6.68 5.18
N ALA A 9 -6.86 -5.94 4.14
CA ALA A 9 -5.91 -4.85 4.18
C ALA A 9 -6.55 -3.49 4.44
N ALA A 10 -7.77 -3.47 4.97
CA ALA A 10 -8.48 -2.20 5.14
C ALA A 10 -7.72 -1.21 6.00
N GLU A 11 -7.00 -1.67 7.01
CA GLU A 11 -6.23 -0.78 7.87
C GLU A 11 -5.02 -0.16 7.19
N ASN A 12 -4.60 -0.73 6.06
CA ASN A 12 -3.45 -0.24 5.32
C ASN A 12 -3.83 0.52 4.06
N LYS A 13 -5.10 0.56 3.74
CA LYS A 13 -5.51 1.11 2.46
C LYS A 13 -5.34 2.62 2.42
N GLY A 14 -5.14 3.11 1.21
CA GLY A 14 -5.17 4.52 0.95
C GLY A 14 -6.59 5.06 0.98
N ASN A 15 -6.71 6.35 1.09
CA ASN A 15 -7.98 7.00 1.17
C ASN A 15 -7.89 8.38 0.52
N PHE A 16 -9.06 8.94 0.21
CA PHE A 16 -9.15 10.29 -0.30
C PHE A 16 -9.89 11.15 0.71
N LYS A 17 -9.42 12.37 0.89
CA LYS A 17 -10.06 13.33 1.78
C LYS A 17 -10.36 14.61 1.01
N ASN A 18 -11.36 15.31 1.49
CA ASN A 18 -11.80 16.58 0.92
C ASN A 18 -12.12 16.44 -0.57
N GLY A 19 -12.96 15.43 -0.89
CA GLY A 19 -13.41 15.22 -2.26
C GLY A 19 -12.35 14.74 -3.22
N GLY A 20 -11.26 14.19 -2.69
CA GLY A 20 -10.19 13.69 -3.52
C GLY A 20 -8.99 14.61 -3.61
N MET A 21 -9.02 15.72 -2.92
CA MET A 21 -7.90 16.65 -2.92
C MET A 21 -6.65 16.05 -2.30
N PHE A 22 -6.84 15.25 -1.23
CA PHE A 22 -5.73 14.61 -0.54
C PHE A 22 -5.80 13.11 -0.69
N ARG A 23 -4.67 12.48 -0.96
CA ARG A 23 -4.52 11.03 -0.84
C ARG A 23 -3.82 10.74 0.47
N THR A 24 -4.33 9.74 1.17
CA THR A 24 -3.74 9.32 2.43
C THR A 24 -3.45 7.83 2.40
N ASN A 25 -2.46 7.42 3.18
CA ASN A 25 -2.17 6.01 3.42
C ASN A 25 -1.73 5.86 4.85
N ALA A 26 -1.79 4.64 5.35
CA ALA A 26 -1.31 4.36 6.70
C ALA A 26 0.19 4.61 6.80
N GLN A 27 0.65 4.98 7.98
CA GLN A 27 2.07 5.18 8.24
C GLN A 27 2.81 3.87 8.49
N SER A 28 2.07 2.79 8.72
CA SER A 28 2.65 1.48 8.98
C SER A 28 1.97 0.43 8.13
N LEU A 29 2.76 -0.44 7.54
CA LEU A 29 2.26 -1.64 6.88
C LEU A 29 2.19 -2.74 7.92
N THR A 30 0.98 -3.23 8.19
CA THR A 30 0.74 -4.23 9.23
C THR A 30 0.36 -5.60 8.68
N SER A 31 0.36 -5.75 7.36
CA SER A 31 0.06 -7.00 6.67
C SER A 31 1.14 -7.28 5.66
N ASN A 32 1.28 -8.54 5.30
CA ASN A 32 2.18 -8.89 4.20
C ASN A 32 1.62 -8.37 2.89
N LEU A 33 2.48 -7.83 2.06
CA LEU A 33 2.09 -7.27 0.78
C LEU A 33 3.14 -7.60 -0.26
N THR A 34 2.67 -7.97 -1.44
CA THR A 34 3.54 -8.21 -2.59
C THR A 34 3.17 -7.25 -3.70
N ILE A 35 4.15 -6.53 -4.20
CA ILE A 35 4.01 -5.74 -5.43
C ILE A 35 4.49 -6.61 -6.57
N LEU A 36 3.57 -6.91 -7.48
CA LEU A 36 3.83 -7.85 -8.55
C LEU A 36 4.76 -7.24 -9.60
N ALA A 37 5.37 -8.12 -10.38
CA ALA A 37 6.30 -7.70 -11.43
C ALA A 37 5.66 -6.77 -12.46
N THR A 38 4.34 -6.79 -12.57
CA THR A 38 3.58 -6.00 -13.53
C THR A 38 2.99 -4.74 -12.93
N GLU A 39 3.32 -4.43 -11.67
CA GLU A 39 2.66 -3.35 -10.94
C GLU A 39 3.63 -2.22 -10.64
N ASN A 40 3.06 -1.02 -10.64
CA ASN A 40 3.71 0.17 -10.11
C ASN A 40 2.90 0.65 -8.91
N ALA A 41 3.58 1.00 -7.83
CA ALA A 41 2.92 1.45 -6.62
C ALA A 41 3.59 2.70 -6.09
N ASN A 42 2.83 3.47 -5.34
CA ASN A 42 3.40 4.60 -4.63
C ASN A 42 2.75 4.72 -3.26
N VAL A 43 3.45 5.35 -2.38
CA VAL A 43 2.99 5.60 -1.01
C VAL A 43 3.66 6.87 -0.52
N THR A 44 2.99 7.57 0.36
CA THR A 44 3.58 8.76 0.98
C THR A 44 4.21 8.35 2.31
N GLY A 45 5.47 8.67 2.49
CA GLY A 45 6.21 8.36 3.71
C GLY A 45 5.99 9.42 4.78
N ALA A 46 6.48 9.25 6.00
CA ALA A 46 7.31 8.10 6.38
C ALA A 46 6.49 6.82 6.47
N LEU A 47 7.07 5.73 6.02
CA LEU A 47 6.42 4.43 6.04
C LEU A 47 7.26 3.46 6.88
N SER A 48 6.59 2.77 7.80
CA SER A 48 7.20 1.71 8.60
C SER A 48 6.59 0.38 8.23
N ILE A 49 7.37 -0.67 8.35
CA ILE A 49 6.87 -2.04 8.19
C ILE A 49 6.83 -2.66 9.58
N ALA A 50 5.63 -3.02 10.02
CA ALA A 50 5.46 -3.55 11.36
C ALA A 50 6.19 -4.87 11.54
N SER A 51 6.56 -5.16 12.79
CA SER A 51 7.18 -6.43 13.11
C SER A 51 6.27 -7.58 12.69
N GLY A 52 6.82 -8.57 12.02
CA GLY A 52 6.06 -9.71 11.53
C GLY A 52 5.42 -9.50 10.16
N SER A 53 5.51 -8.31 9.60
CA SER A 53 5.01 -8.02 8.26
C SER A 53 6.14 -7.98 7.27
N THR A 54 5.85 -8.32 6.02
CA THR A 54 6.83 -8.36 4.95
C THR A 54 6.29 -7.63 3.73
N LEU A 55 7.08 -6.73 3.20
CA LEU A 55 6.82 -6.09 1.92
C LEU A 55 7.75 -6.71 0.88
N THR A 56 7.17 -7.28 -0.16
CA THR A 56 7.93 -7.91 -1.23
C THR A 56 7.68 -7.16 -2.53
N ILE A 57 8.74 -6.83 -3.24
CA ILE A 57 8.63 -6.22 -4.56
C ILE A 57 9.26 -7.21 -5.54
N GLU A 58 8.43 -7.77 -6.42
CA GLU A 58 8.91 -8.73 -7.41
C GLU A 58 9.78 -8.02 -8.45
N SER A 59 10.66 -8.80 -9.06
CA SER A 59 11.51 -8.29 -10.13
C SER A 59 10.64 -7.67 -11.23
N GLY A 60 10.86 -6.42 -11.54
CA GLY A 60 10.05 -5.67 -12.50
C GLY A 60 8.97 -4.82 -11.86
N GLY A 61 8.59 -5.11 -10.63
CA GLY A 61 7.66 -4.27 -9.88
C GLY A 61 8.35 -3.01 -9.37
N ARG A 62 7.56 -2.00 -9.05
CA ARG A 62 8.09 -0.72 -8.61
C ARG A 62 7.30 -0.18 -7.43
N LEU A 63 8.03 0.41 -6.50
CA LEU A 63 7.44 1.16 -5.39
C LEU A 63 8.20 2.47 -5.23
N VAL A 64 7.44 3.55 -5.15
CA VAL A 64 7.98 4.88 -4.87
C VAL A 64 7.42 5.37 -3.56
N VAL A 65 8.30 5.84 -2.68
CA VAL A 65 7.91 6.48 -1.42
C VAL A 65 8.16 7.97 -1.56
N LEU A 66 7.11 8.72 -1.40
CA LEU A 66 7.17 10.17 -1.60
C LEU A 66 7.36 10.93 -0.30
#